data_04b1179a158960c7e2a3fda9968eb658
#
_entry.id   04b1179a158960c7e2a3fda9968eb658
#
_cell.length_a   1.000
_cell.length_b   1.000
_cell.length_c   1.000
_cell.angle_alpha   90.00
_cell.angle_beta   90.00
_cell.angle_gamma   90.00
#
_symmetry.space_group_name_H-M   'P 1'
#
loop_
_entity.id
_entity.type
_entity.pdbx_description
1 polymer ?
#
loop_
_entity_poly.entity_id
_entity_poly.type
_entity_poly.pdbx_seq_one_letter_code
_entity_poly.pdbx_strand_id
1 'polypeptide(L)'
;MFRYTALLILSLSLLSTAAERQTIGAPKLEGEVGAGEGPSWDPKGYLYFSGSGKISRRDAAGKVEVFRDQPGAGGPNGILVDPQGRLVVNESGARRVTRTERDGSVTVLADNYEGKKFNSPNDLAIDSKGRIYFTDPRYGRRDTMEMTVEGVYRIDGPQKVTRIINGEVNRPNGILVSPDDRYLYVADNNNNNVGGARKLFRFDLKPDGSVDLASRKLIFDWKTGRGPDGLKMDRKGILYVAAGLNSPHPPHETIDEFKGGIYVLSPAGELLEFIAIPKDEVTNCAFGGPDLKTLYITAGGSLWSIQTKTAGRITARP
;
A
#
# COMPACT_ATOMS: atom_id res chain seq x y z
N MET A 1 -12.78 69.64 -24.40
CA MET A 1 -12.73 69.20 -22.98
C MET A 1 -12.84 67.66 -22.98
N PHE A 2 -11.72 66.94 -23.09
CA PHE A 2 -11.69 65.49 -23.14
C PHE A 2 -11.25 64.99 -21.76
N ARG A 3 -12.14 64.17 -21.13
CA ARG A 3 -11.82 63.53 -19.85
C ARG A 3 -11.22 62.14 -20.15
N TYR A 4 -9.96 61.92 -19.73
CA TYR A 4 -9.33 60.62 -19.74
C TYR A 4 -9.69 59.89 -18.43
N THR A 5 -10.39 58.78 -18.55
CA THR A 5 -10.65 57.88 -17.43
C THR A 5 -9.51 56.85 -17.42
N ALA A 6 -8.65 56.91 -16.40
CA ALA A 6 -7.59 55.95 -16.20
C ALA A 6 -8.20 54.64 -15.61
N LEU A 7 -8.07 53.52 -16.34
CA LEU A 7 -8.43 52.20 -15.88
C LEU A 7 -7.27 51.66 -15.04
N LEU A 8 -7.49 51.51 -13.74
CA LEU A 8 -6.52 50.87 -12.83
C LEU A 8 -6.68 49.37 -12.99
N ILE A 9 -5.72 48.72 -13.66
CA ILE A 9 -5.66 47.24 -13.73
C ILE A 9 -4.98 46.77 -12.45
N LEU A 10 -5.75 46.19 -11.53
CA LEU A 10 -5.25 45.50 -10.35
C LEU A 10 -4.76 44.12 -10.78
N SER A 11 -3.46 43.94 -10.93
CA SER A 11 -2.85 42.62 -11.13
C SER A 11 -2.88 41.87 -9.80
N LEU A 12 -3.81 40.95 -9.64
CA LEU A 12 -3.77 39.96 -8.58
C LEU A 12 -2.63 38.96 -8.89
N SER A 13 -1.49 39.12 -8.29
CA SER A 13 -0.45 38.12 -8.25
C SER A 13 -0.93 36.96 -7.37
N LEU A 14 -1.38 35.86 -8.00
CA LEU A 14 -1.56 34.57 -7.35
C LEU A 14 -0.17 34.08 -6.90
N LEU A 15 0.20 34.38 -5.67
CA LEU A 15 1.29 33.69 -4.99
C LEU A 15 0.84 32.22 -4.82
N SER A 16 1.27 31.35 -5.73
CA SER A 16 1.26 29.92 -5.51
C SER A 16 2.19 29.65 -4.33
N THR A 17 1.63 29.50 -3.14
CA THR A 17 2.39 28.97 -2.01
C THR A 17 2.77 27.55 -2.36
N ALA A 18 4.07 27.27 -2.47
CA ALA A 18 4.56 25.91 -2.63
C ALA A 18 3.94 25.03 -1.52
N ALA A 19 3.39 23.89 -1.89
CA ALA A 19 2.76 22.99 -0.93
C ALA A 19 3.77 22.67 0.18
N GLU A 20 3.33 22.74 1.43
CA GLU A 20 4.20 22.49 2.57
C GLU A 20 4.64 21.02 2.58
N ARG A 21 5.95 20.77 2.59
CA ARG A 21 6.51 19.41 2.67
C ARG A 21 5.94 18.67 3.89
N GLN A 22 5.60 17.39 3.69
CA GLN A 22 5.06 16.51 4.74
C GLN A 22 6.16 15.76 5.49
N THR A 23 7.40 15.81 4.97
CA THR A 23 8.57 15.11 5.52
C THR A 23 9.66 16.06 6.02
N ILE A 24 10.63 15.51 6.75
CA ILE A 24 11.80 16.20 7.32
C ILE A 24 13.06 15.49 6.84
N GLY A 25 13.96 16.24 6.18
CA GLY A 25 15.23 15.70 5.68
C GLY A 25 15.09 14.94 4.36
N ALA A 26 15.97 13.98 4.16
CA ALA A 26 16.03 13.09 3.00
C ALA A 26 15.86 11.62 3.43
N PRO A 27 15.44 10.73 2.54
CA PRO A 27 15.41 9.30 2.81
C PRO A 27 16.81 8.77 3.18
N LYS A 28 16.83 7.91 4.20
CA LYS A 28 18.03 7.24 4.68
C LYS A 28 17.95 5.74 4.37
N LEU A 29 19.01 5.17 3.80
CA LEU A 29 19.14 3.72 3.66
C LEU A 29 19.37 3.09 5.04
N GLU A 30 18.50 2.19 5.45
CA GLU A 30 18.63 1.40 6.68
C GLU A 30 19.38 0.09 6.44
N GLY A 31 19.41 -0.41 5.21
CA GLY A 31 20.23 -1.57 4.79
C GLY A 31 19.64 -2.36 3.62
N GLU A 32 20.48 -3.18 2.99
CA GLU A 32 20.11 -4.19 1.99
C GLU A 32 19.75 -5.49 2.73
N VAL A 33 18.54 -5.51 3.29
CA VAL A 33 18.13 -6.54 4.28
C VAL A 33 17.10 -7.54 3.73
N GLY A 34 16.89 -7.54 2.42
CA GLY A 34 15.92 -8.40 1.76
C GLY A 34 14.48 -7.91 1.96
N ALA A 35 14.28 -6.63 2.26
CA ALA A 35 12.96 -6.04 2.44
C ALA A 35 12.29 -5.82 1.07
N GLY A 36 11.48 -6.79 0.67
CA GLY A 36 10.78 -6.79 -0.62
C GLY A 36 9.38 -6.21 -0.54
N GLU A 37 8.63 -6.52 0.53
CA GLU A 37 7.22 -6.17 0.67
C GLU A 37 6.75 -6.12 2.13
N GLY A 38 5.47 -5.76 2.32
CA GLY A 38 4.68 -5.91 3.52
C GLY A 38 5.25 -5.29 4.80
N PRO A 39 5.85 -4.08 4.78
CA PRO A 39 6.35 -3.50 6.02
C PRO A 39 5.19 -3.22 6.98
N SER A 40 5.35 -3.64 8.24
CA SER A 40 4.34 -3.43 9.29
C SER A 40 4.98 -3.25 10.65
N TRP A 41 4.60 -2.20 11.36
CA TRP A 41 5.14 -1.86 12.66
C TRP A 41 4.34 -2.50 13.80
N ASP A 42 5.05 -3.14 14.72
CA ASP A 42 4.53 -3.57 16.02
C ASP A 42 4.93 -2.54 17.09
N PRO A 43 3.98 -2.01 17.88
CA PRO A 43 4.27 -1.10 18.99
C PRO A 43 5.28 -1.63 20.02
N LYS A 44 5.53 -2.93 20.05
CA LYS A 44 6.60 -3.55 20.84
C LYS A 44 8.02 -3.21 20.36
N GLY A 45 8.14 -2.41 19.27
CA GLY A 45 9.42 -1.94 18.75
C GLY A 45 9.98 -2.77 17.60
N TYR A 46 9.16 -3.55 16.92
CA TYR A 46 9.58 -4.34 15.76
C TYR A 46 8.97 -3.84 14.45
N LEU A 47 9.77 -3.77 13.41
CA LEU A 47 9.30 -3.64 12.03
C LEU A 47 9.38 -5.02 11.38
N TYR A 48 8.23 -5.56 10.98
CA TYR A 48 8.15 -6.76 10.15
C TYR A 48 8.17 -6.39 8.67
N PHE A 49 8.73 -7.25 7.82
CA PHE A 49 8.67 -7.15 6.36
C PHE A 49 8.86 -8.53 5.73
N SER A 50 8.41 -8.68 4.49
CA SER A 50 8.56 -9.90 3.71
C SER A 50 9.61 -9.73 2.62
N GLY A 51 10.20 -10.84 2.19
CA GLY A 51 11.13 -10.89 1.06
C GLY A 51 11.88 -12.22 1.00
N SER A 52 12.25 -12.66 -0.19
CA SER A 52 12.98 -13.91 -0.43
C SER A 52 12.36 -15.13 0.24
N GLY A 53 11.03 -15.21 0.27
CA GLY A 53 10.28 -16.32 0.87
C GLY A 53 10.20 -16.30 2.39
N LYS A 54 10.62 -15.23 3.04
CA LYS A 54 10.73 -15.10 4.50
C LYS A 54 9.96 -13.91 5.03
N ILE A 55 9.58 -14.00 6.30
CA ILE A 55 9.21 -12.85 7.11
C ILE A 55 10.39 -12.54 8.01
N SER A 56 10.91 -11.35 7.90
CA SER A 56 11.96 -10.81 8.77
C SER A 56 11.40 -9.78 9.71
N ARG A 57 12.09 -9.53 10.83
CA ARG A 57 11.81 -8.41 11.71
C ARG A 57 13.08 -7.65 12.05
N ARG A 58 12.95 -6.34 12.17
CA ARG A 58 14.00 -5.42 12.59
C ARG A 58 13.62 -4.84 13.94
N ASP A 59 14.53 -4.89 14.90
CA ASP A 59 14.36 -4.27 16.22
C ASP A 59 14.72 -2.77 16.21
N ALA A 60 14.53 -2.11 17.36
CA ALA A 60 14.85 -0.69 17.52
C ALA A 60 16.36 -0.39 17.40
N ALA A 61 17.23 -1.36 17.66
CA ALA A 61 18.68 -1.23 17.46
C ALA A 61 19.11 -1.41 16.01
N GLY A 62 18.18 -1.81 15.13
CA GLY A 62 18.46 -2.02 13.69
C GLY A 62 18.86 -3.45 13.35
N LYS A 63 18.92 -4.36 14.31
CA LYS A 63 19.21 -5.77 14.05
C LYS A 63 18.05 -6.41 13.30
N VAL A 64 18.37 -7.11 12.21
CA VAL A 64 17.40 -7.87 11.41
C VAL A 64 17.60 -9.36 11.66
N GLU A 65 16.48 -10.07 11.87
CA GLU A 65 16.47 -11.52 12.00
C GLU A 65 15.28 -12.14 11.28
N VAL A 66 15.37 -13.40 10.90
CA VAL A 66 14.26 -14.15 10.33
C VAL A 66 13.27 -14.47 11.45
N PHE A 67 12.02 -14.00 11.27
CA PHE A 67 10.92 -14.29 12.18
C PHE A 67 10.21 -15.58 11.81
N ARG A 68 9.93 -15.78 10.51
CA ARG A 68 9.29 -16.99 9.98
C ARG A 68 9.83 -17.29 8.59
N ASP A 69 10.36 -18.49 8.42
CA ASP A 69 10.79 -19.04 7.13
C ASP A 69 9.67 -19.90 6.54
N GLN A 70 9.43 -19.77 5.23
CA GLN A 70 8.42 -20.53 4.49
C GLN A 70 9.01 -21.10 3.21
N PRO A 71 9.97 -22.04 3.32
CA PRO A 71 10.62 -22.61 2.15
C PRO A 71 9.59 -23.36 1.30
N GLY A 72 9.65 -23.16 -0.02
CA GLY A 72 8.89 -23.94 -1.01
C GLY A 72 7.45 -23.53 -1.29
N ALA A 73 6.85 -22.65 -0.50
CA ALA A 73 5.44 -22.28 -0.65
C ALA A 73 5.19 -20.99 -1.46
N GLY A 74 6.25 -20.41 -2.06
CA GLY A 74 6.13 -19.05 -2.65
C GLY A 74 5.80 -18.03 -1.55
N GLY A 75 6.57 -16.96 -1.51
CA GLY A 75 6.76 -16.12 -0.34
C GLY A 75 5.52 -15.44 0.23
N PRO A 76 5.62 -15.03 1.50
CA PRO A 76 4.75 -14.01 2.08
C PRO A 76 4.90 -12.70 1.29
N ASN A 77 3.81 -11.92 1.24
CA ASN A 77 3.77 -10.61 0.62
C ASN A 77 3.32 -9.56 1.64
N GLY A 78 2.08 -9.10 1.58
CA GLY A 78 1.56 -8.15 2.55
C GLY A 78 1.52 -8.71 3.97
N ILE A 79 1.91 -7.88 4.93
CA ILE A 79 1.93 -8.18 6.36
C ILE A 79 1.22 -7.07 7.12
N LEU A 80 0.47 -7.42 8.16
CA LEU A 80 -0.15 -6.47 9.05
C LEU A 80 -0.17 -6.98 10.48
N VAL A 81 0.25 -6.15 11.44
CA VAL A 81 0.07 -6.42 12.86
C VAL A 81 -1.34 -6.00 13.23
N ASP A 82 -2.16 -6.97 13.68
CA ASP A 82 -3.55 -6.72 14.04
C ASP A 82 -3.69 -5.99 15.40
N PRO A 83 -4.90 -5.51 15.76
CA PRO A 83 -5.11 -4.81 17.03
C PRO A 83 -4.75 -5.60 18.29
N GLN A 84 -4.61 -6.93 18.17
CA GLN A 84 -4.20 -7.82 19.25
C GLN A 84 -2.70 -8.15 19.24
N GLY A 85 -1.92 -7.54 18.33
CA GLY A 85 -0.49 -7.76 18.21
C GLY A 85 -0.13 -9.12 17.56
N ARG A 86 -1.01 -9.67 16.72
CA ARG A 86 -0.77 -10.90 15.94
C ARG A 86 -0.44 -10.52 14.50
N LEU A 87 0.33 -11.35 13.84
CA LEU A 87 0.78 -11.09 12.48
C LEU A 87 -0.15 -11.73 11.46
N VAL A 88 -0.90 -10.93 10.71
CA VAL A 88 -1.70 -11.37 9.57
C VAL A 88 -0.85 -11.26 8.31
N VAL A 89 -0.85 -12.31 7.48
CA VAL A 89 0.06 -12.44 6.35
C VAL A 89 -0.69 -12.96 5.12
N ASN A 90 -0.51 -12.27 4.00
CA ASN A 90 -0.85 -12.80 2.69
C ASN A 90 0.30 -13.69 2.20
N GLU A 91 0.05 -14.98 2.09
CA GLU A 91 0.98 -15.97 1.57
C GLU A 91 0.68 -16.21 0.09
N SER A 92 1.22 -15.31 -0.77
CA SER A 92 0.89 -15.24 -2.20
C SER A 92 1.13 -16.55 -2.93
N GLY A 93 2.23 -17.24 -2.66
CA GLY A 93 2.55 -18.50 -3.31
C GLY A 93 1.74 -19.68 -2.78
N ALA A 94 1.42 -19.68 -1.49
CA ALA A 94 0.52 -20.67 -0.88
C ALA A 94 -0.96 -20.35 -1.18
N ARG A 95 -1.24 -19.17 -1.77
CA ARG A 95 -2.57 -18.72 -2.20
C ARG A 95 -3.58 -18.68 -1.05
N ARG A 96 -3.15 -18.14 0.11
CA ARG A 96 -3.95 -18.09 1.33
C ARG A 96 -3.61 -16.87 2.20
N VAL A 97 -4.48 -16.58 3.15
CA VAL A 97 -4.27 -15.58 4.21
C VAL A 97 -4.14 -16.32 5.54
N THR A 98 -3.11 -16.02 6.29
CA THR A 98 -2.82 -16.66 7.58
C THR A 98 -2.68 -15.64 8.70
N ARG A 99 -2.75 -16.13 9.94
CA ARG A 99 -2.44 -15.34 11.13
C ARG A 99 -1.51 -16.12 12.04
N THR A 100 -0.39 -15.53 12.41
CA THR A 100 0.49 -16.06 13.46
C THR A 100 -0.06 -15.65 14.81
N GLU A 101 -0.44 -16.62 15.63
CA GLU A 101 -0.99 -16.44 16.96
C GLU A 101 0.14 -16.09 17.96
N ARG A 102 -0.23 -15.72 19.21
CA ARG A 102 0.75 -15.34 20.23
C ARG A 102 1.68 -16.46 20.68
N ASP A 103 1.21 -17.69 20.58
CA ASP A 103 1.98 -18.92 20.88
C ASP A 103 2.88 -19.39 19.71
N GLY A 104 2.87 -18.64 18.59
CA GLY A 104 3.62 -18.96 17.39
C GLY A 104 2.92 -19.91 16.43
N SER A 105 1.76 -20.46 16.77
CA SER A 105 0.97 -21.26 15.86
C SER A 105 0.42 -20.44 14.69
N VAL A 106 0.11 -21.10 13.57
CA VAL A 106 -0.38 -20.42 12.37
C VAL A 106 -1.80 -20.88 12.06
N THR A 107 -2.74 -19.94 12.12
CA THR A 107 -4.15 -20.16 11.74
C THR A 107 -4.36 -19.75 10.28
N VAL A 108 -4.96 -20.61 9.46
CA VAL A 108 -5.42 -20.25 8.11
C VAL A 108 -6.74 -19.50 8.24
N LEU A 109 -6.76 -18.24 7.84
CA LEU A 109 -7.95 -17.38 7.87
C LEU A 109 -8.80 -17.54 6.61
N ALA A 110 -8.15 -17.72 5.45
CA ALA A 110 -8.79 -17.97 4.18
C ALA A 110 -7.82 -18.65 3.21
N ASP A 111 -8.25 -19.66 2.48
CA ASP A 111 -7.45 -20.37 1.46
C ASP A 111 -8.23 -20.64 0.17
N ASN A 112 -9.52 -20.30 0.15
CA ASN A 112 -10.36 -20.41 -1.03
C ASN A 112 -11.55 -19.42 -0.96
N TYR A 113 -12.19 -19.22 -2.12
CA TYR A 113 -13.49 -18.58 -2.24
C TYR A 113 -14.37 -19.39 -3.18
N GLU A 114 -15.54 -19.85 -2.69
CA GLU A 114 -16.47 -20.71 -3.44
C GLU A 114 -15.78 -22.00 -3.97
N GLY A 115 -14.90 -22.60 -3.17
CA GLY A 115 -14.17 -23.82 -3.52
C GLY A 115 -12.99 -23.65 -4.47
N LYS A 116 -12.68 -22.42 -4.92
CA LYS A 116 -11.56 -22.09 -5.79
C LYS A 116 -10.44 -21.40 -5.00
N LYS A 117 -9.21 -21.77 -5.25
CA LYS A 117 -8.05 -21.12 -4.64
C LYS A 117 -7.92 -19.67 -5.12
N PHE A 118 -7.47 -18.80 -4.23
CA PHE A 118 -7.13 -17.43 -4.57
C PHE A 118 -6.06 -17.38 -5.66
N ASN A 119 -5.94 -16.24 -6.35
CA ASN A 119 -4.89 -16.02 -7.35
C ASN A 119 -3.52 -15.92 -6.71
N SER A 120 -3.31 -14.87 -5.91
CA SER A 120 -2.04 -14.57 -5.26
C SER A 120 -2.24 -13.44 -4.23
N PRO A 121 -2.87 -13.70 -3.06
CA PRO A 121 -3.14 -12.66 -2.08
C PRO A 121 -1.94 -11.75 -1.87
N ASN A 122 -2.13 -10.41 -2.02
CA ASN A 122 -1.03 -9.46 -2.13
C ASN A 122 -0.94 -8.55 -0.90
N ASP A 123 -1.74 -7.49 -0.80
CA ASP A 123 -1.71 -6.58 0.34
C ASP A 123 -2.99 -6.66 1.17
N LEU A 124 -2.99 -6.10 2.39
CA LEU A 124 -4.10 -6.24 3.31
C LEU A 124 -4.29 -5.01 4.22
N ALA A 125 -5.54 -4.79 4.62
CA ALA A 125 -5.95 -3.77 5.56
C ALA A 125 -6.93 -4.36 6.59
N ILE A 126 -7.05 -3.70 7.75
CA ILE A 126 -8.02 -4.07 8.80
C ILE A 126 -8.82 -2.81 9.17
N ASP A 127 -10.14 -2.96 9.30
CA ASP A 127 -11.00 -1.90 9.82
C ASP A 127 -11.10 -1.89 11.35
N SER A 128 -11.82 -0.93 11.90
CA SER A 128 -11.97 -0.79 13.36
C SER A 128 -12.74 -1.95 14.02
N LYS A 129 -13.48 -2.74 13.23
CA LYS A 129 -14.24 -3.91 13.68
C LYS A 129 -13.43 -5.21 13.58
N GLY A 130 -12.19 -5.14 13.06
CA GLY A 130 -11.30 -6.29 12.91
C GLY A 130 -11.56 -7.12 11.66
N ARG A 131 -12.37 -6.63 10.71
CA ARG A 131 -12.54 -7.27 9.40
C ARG A 131 -11.30 -7.04 8.56
N ILE A 132 -10.81 -8.09 7.93
CA ILE A 132 -9.59 -8.06 7.11
C ILE A 132 -10.01 -7.93 5.65
N TYR A 133 -9.41 -6.97 4.95
CA TYR A 133 -9.56 -6.75 3.52
C TYR A 133 -8.26 -7.10 2.84
N PHE A 134 -8.31 -7.84 1.72
CA PHE A 134 -7.10 -8.18 0.98
C PHE A 134 -7.34 -8.17 -0.53
N THR A 135 -6.28 -7.91 -1.26
CA THR A 135 -6.24 -7.93 -2.72
C THR A 135 -5.72 -9.27 -3.22
N ASP A 136 -6.23 -9.71 -4.38
CA ASP A 136 -5.90 -11.02 -4.95
C ASP A 136 -5.55 -10.93 -6.45
N PRO A 137 -4.46 -10.20 -6.80
CA PRO A 137 -4.00 -10.09 -8.18
C PRO A 137 -3.26 -11.36 -8.65
N ARG A 138 -2.87 -11.38 -9.93
CA ARG A 138 -1.97 -12.40 -10.48
C ARG A 138 -0.89 -11.78 -11.37
N TYR A 139 0.29 -11.55 -10.81
CA TYR A 139 1.45 -11.05 -11.54
C TYR A 139 2.25 -12.16 -12.25
N GLY A 140 2.30 -13.35 -11.67
CA GLY A 140 3.01 -14.51 -12.22
C GLY A 140 2.21 -15.27 -13.28
N ARG A 141 2.52 -16.55 -13.43
CA ARG A 141 1.86 -17.45 -14.39
C ARG A 141 0.34 -17.48 -14.17
N ARG A 142 -0.40 -17.27 -15.24
CA ARG A 142 -1.88 -17.17 -15.22
C ARG A 142 -2.58 -18.49 -15.54
N ASP A 143 -1.88 -19.46 -16.09
CA ASP A 143 -2.37 -20.80 -16.47
C ASP A 143 -2.85 -21.63 -15.26
N THR A 144 -2.45 -21.26 -14.06
CA THR A 144 -2.86 -21.93 -12.82
C THR A 144 -3.97 -21.19 -12.06
N MET A 145 -4.53 -20.12 -12.65
CA MET A 145 -5.64 -19.39 -12.03
C MET A 145 -6.91 -20.24 -12.02
N GLU A 146 -7.59 -20.27 -10.87
CA GLU A 146 -8.92 -20.89 -10.72
C GLU A 146 -10.00 -19.81 -10.68
N MET A 147 -9.65 -18.60 -10.21
CA MET A 147 -10.54 -17.44 -10.24
C MET A 147 -10.60 -16.83 -11.66
N THR A 148 -11.78 -16.38 -12.07
CA THR A 148 -11.99 -15.71 -13.36
C THR A 148 -11.65 -14.22 -13.33
N VAL A 149 -11.50 -13.65 -12.13
CA VAL A 149 -11.18 -12.24 -11.91
C VAL A 149 -10.09 -12.07 -10.87
N GLU A 150 -9.40 -10.95 -10.95
CA GLU A 150 -8.51 -10.46 -9.90
C GLU A 150 -9.34 -9.55 -9.01
N GLY A 151 -9.67 -9.99 -7.80
CA GLY A 151 -10.67 -9.36 -6.93
C GLY A 151 -10.11 -8.77 -5.65
N VAL A 152 -10.99 -8.12 -4.90
CA VAL A 152 -10.76 -7.73 -3.52
C VAL A 152 -11.74 -8.46 -2.63
N TYR A 153 -11.25 -8.99 -1.53
CA TYR A 153 -12.02 -9.83 -0.62
C TYR A 153 -12.00 -9.27 0.80
N ARG A 154 -13.01 -9.67 1.58
CA ARG A 154 -13.13 -9.38 3.01
C ARG A 154 -13.26 -10.67 3.79
N ILE A 155 -12.53 -10.78 4.90
CA ILE A 155 -12.62 -11.86 5.88
C ILE A 155 -13.30 -11.33 7.14
N ASP A 156 -14.45 -11.90 7.50
CA ASP A 156 -15.21 -11.56 8.70
C ASP A 156 -14.91 -12.53 9.87
N GLY A 157 -14.14 -13.55 9.63
CA GLY A 157 -13.68 -14.61 10.55
C GLY A 157 -13.08 -15.76 9.78
N PRO A 158 -12.46 -16.76 10.44
CA PRO A 158 -11.86 -17.90 9.74
C PRO A 158 -12.81 -18.53 8.73
N GLN A 159 -12.37 -18.62 7.47
CA GLN A 159 -13.11 -19.16 6.32
C GLN A 159 -14.43 -18.44 5.98
N LYS A 160 -14.70 -17.25 6.58
CA LYS A 160 -15.85 -16.41 6.23
C LYS A 160 -15.39 -15.31 5.29
N VAL A 161 -15.38 -15.59 4.01
CA VAL A 161 -14.86 -14.73 2.95
C VAL A 161 -15.99 -14.18 2.10
N THR A 162 -15.93 -12.90 1.78
CA THR A 162 -16.83 -12.22 0.84
C THR A 162 -16.00 -11.50 -0.21
N ARG A 163 -16.28 -11.68 -1.50
CA ARG A 163 -15.71 -10.87 -2.56
C ARG A 163 -16.45 -9.53 -2.62
N ILE A 164 -15.73 -8.42 -2.46
CA ILE A 164 -16.31 -7.07 -2.36
C ILE A 164 -16.04 -6.21 -3.59
N ILE A 165 -15.01 -6.54 -4.40
CA ILE A 165 -14.74 -5.95 -5.72
C ILE A 165 -14.50 -7.11 -6.69
N ASN A 166 -15.23 -7.11 -7.81
CA ASN A 166 -15.30 -8.23 -8.77
C ASN A 166 -14.85 -7.81 -10.18
N GLY A 167 -13.65 -7.19 -10.29
CA GLY A 167 -13.06 -6.78 -11.56
C GLY A 167 -13.22 -5.29 -11.88
N GLU A 168 -13.83 -4.49 -10.99
CA GLU A 168 -13.88 -3.03 -11.13
C GLU A 168 -12.49 -2.38 -10.96
N VAL A 169 -11.54 -3.12 -10.40
CA VAL A 169 -10.10 -2.86 -10.37
C VAL A 169 -9.41 -3.97 -11.15
N ASN A 170 -8.58 -3.63 -12.13
CA ASN A 170 -8.01 -4.61 -13.05
C ASN A 170 -7.01 -5.56 -12.39
N ARG A 171 -6.09 -4.99 -11.59
CA ARG A 171 -5.06 -5.73 -10.87
C ARG A 171 -4.83 -5.09 -9.51
N PRO A 172 -5.72 -5.40 -8.56
CA PRO A 172 -5.66 -4.79 -7.24
C PRO A 172 -4.37 -5.18 -6.51
N ASN A 173 -3.64 -4.15 -6.01
CA ASN A 173 -2.39 -4.30 -5.27
C ASN A 173 -2.55 -3.72 -3.87
N GLY A 174 -1.96 -2.57 -3.55
CA GLY A 174 -2.09 -1.94 -2.26
C GLY A 174 -3.54 -1.66 -1.86
N ILE A 175 -3.85 -1.80 -0.57
CA ILE A 175 -5.18 -1.60 -0.03
C ILE A 175 -5.12 -0.90 1.32
N LEU A 176 -6.06 0.02 1.56
CA LEU A 176 -6.14 0.79 2.80
C LEU A 176 -7.60 1.09 3.16
N VAL A 177 -7.97 0.85 4.41
CA VAL A 177 -9.22 1.35 5.01
C VAL A 177 -8.93 2.67 5.72
N SER A 178 -9.74 3.70 5.46
CA SER A 178 -9.59 4.99 6.13
C SER A 178 -9.83 4.87 7.65
N PRO A 179 -9.24 5.79 8.45
CA PRO A 179 -9.34 5.76 9.91
C PRO A 179 -10.76 5.73 10.50
N ASP A 180 -11.70 6.29 9.79
CA ASP A 180 -13.12 6.39 10.16
C ASP A 180 -13.99 5.28 9.55
N ASP A 181 -13.36 4.27 8.92
CA ASP A 181 -14.00 3.15 8.20
C ASP A 181 -14.96 3.60 7.08
N ARG A 182 -14.80 4.82 6.55
CA ARG A 182 -15.71 5.35 5.53
C ARG A 182 -15.24 5.09 4.10
N TYR A 183 -13.95 4.84 3.91
CA TYR A 183 -13.36 4.71 2.59
C TYR A 183 -12.44 3.50 2.50
N LEU A 184 -12.50 2.83 1.35
CA LEU A 184 -11.54 1.83 0.92
C LEU A 184 -10.74 2.41 -0.26
N TYR A 185 -9.41 2.47 -0.11
CA TYR A 185 -8.50 2.82 -1.19
C TYR A 185 -7.92 1.53 -1.77
N VAL A 186 -7.88 1.43 -3.09
CA VAL A 186 -7.31 0.27 -3.79
C VAL A 186 -6.42 0.76 -4.92
N ALA A 187 -5.18 0.29 -4.91
CA ALA A 187 -4.23 0.49 -5.98
C ALA A 187 -4.53 -0.46 -7.14
N ASP A 188 -4.60 0.07 -8.35
CA ASP A 188 -4.68 -0.71 -9.59
C ASP A 188 -3.34 -0.64 -10.31
N ASN A 189 -2.56 -1.71 -10.23
CA ASN A 189 -1.22 -1.78 -10.82
C ASN A 189 -1.14 -2.84 -11.91
N ASN A 190 -1.87 -2.64 -13.00
CA ASN A 190 -1.79 -3.52 -14.16
C ASN A 190 -0.59 -3.20 -15.05
N ASN A 191 0.60 -3.42 -14.52
CA ASN A 191 1.89 -3.10 -15.14
C ASN A 191 2.40 -4.16 -16.14
N ASN A 192 1.69 -5.27 -16.33
CA ASN A 192 2.07 -6.35 -17.25
C ASN A 192 1.35 -6.29 -18.60
N ASN A 193 0.48 -5.30 -18.79
CA ASN A 193 -0.25 -5.09 -20.04
C ASN A 193 0.00 -3.69 -20.56
N VAL A 194 0.21 -3.58 -21.89
CA VAL A 194 0.24 -2.28 -22.56
C VAL A 194 -1.11 -1.60 -22.37
N GLY A 195 -1.10 -0.35 -21.87
CA GLY A 195 -2.33 0.40 -21.56
C GLY A 195 -3.10 -0.10 -20.32
N GLY A 196 -2.52 -1.01 -19.54
CA GLY A 196 -3.11 -1.44 -18.27
C GLY A 196 -3.28 -0.28 -17.28
N ALA A 197 -4.25 -0.38 -16.39
CA ALA A 197 -4.53 0.67 -15.40
C ALA A 197 -3.39 0.81 -14.39
N ARG A 198 -3.03 2.06 -14.08
CA ARG A 198 -2.01 2.45 -13.10
C ARG A 198 -2.55 3.56 -12.24
N LYS A 199 -3.56 3.22 -11.41
CA LYS A 199 -4.45 4.19 -10.79
C LYS A 199 -4.66 3.88 -9.32
N LEU A 200 -4.82 4.91 -8.52
CA LEU A 200 -5.34 4.77 -7.16
C LEU A 200 -6.81 5.14 -7.17
N PHE A 201 -7.65 4.21 -6.72
CA PHE A 201 -9.08 4.43 -6.56
C PHE A 201 -9.47 4.53 -5.09
N ARG A 202 -10.54 5.26 -4.82
CA ARG A 202 -11.26 5.27 -3.56
C ARG A 202 -12.69 4.83 -3.80
N PHE A 203 -13.22 4.06 -2.87
CA PHE A 203 -14.63 3.63 -2.79
C PHE A 203 -15.20 4.02 -1.44
N ASP A 204 -16.49 4.26 -1.37
CA ASP A 204 -17.19 4.40 -0.10
C ASP A 204 -17.39 3.01 0.52
N LEU A 205 -17.03 2.90 1.81
CA LEU A 205 -17.15 1.69 2.60
C LEU A 205 -18.37 1.83 3.52
N LYS A 206 -19.32 0.90 3.40
CA LYS A 206 -20.53 0.90 4.22
C LYS A 206 -20.26 0.34 5.62
N PRO A 207 -21.09 0.67 6.63
CA PRO A 207 -20.91 0.19 8.00
C PRO A 207 -20.87 -1.33 8.17
N ASP A 208 -21.48 -2.08 7.26
CA ASP A 208 -21.42 -3.54 7.20
C ASP A 208 -20.15 -4.08 6.55
N GLY A 209 -19.27 -3.19 6.03
CA GLY A 209 -18.02 -3.51 5.35
C GLY A 209 -18.21 -3.89 3.88
N SER A 210 -19.37 -3.72 3.31
CA SER A 210 -19.58 -3.77 1.87
C SER A 210 -19.10 -2.48 1.20
N VAL A 211 -18.72 -2.59 -0.07
CA VAL A 211 -18.22 -1.47 -0.89
C VAL A 211 -19.36 -0.94 -1.75
N ASP A 212 -19.53 0.36 -1.82
CA ASP A 212 -20.36 1.00 -2.84
C ASP A 212 -19.55 1.13 -4.13
N LEU A 213 -19.73 0.22 -5.07
CA LEU A 213 -18.99 0.19 -6.33
C LEU A 213 -19.28 1.42 -7.21
N ALA A 214 -20.48 2.01 -7.10
CA ALA A 214 -20.85 3.21 -7.85
C ALA A 214 -20.12 4.47 -7.35
N SER A 215 -19.62 4.46 -6.14
CA SER A 215 -18.85 5.56 -5.53
C SER A 215 -17.39 5.63 -6.00
N ARG A 216 -16.94 4.71 -6.90
CA ARG A 216 -15.55 4.66 -7.38
C ARG A 216 -15.06 6.02 -7.84
N LYS A 217 -14.04 6.55 -7.17
CA LYS A 217 -13.38 7.81 -7.49
C LYS A 217 -11.93 7.59 -7.82
N LEU A 218 -11.47 8.14 -8.95
CA LEU A 218 -10.05 8.22 -9.28
C LEU A 218 -9.39 9.24 -8.35
N ILE A 219 -8.31 8.83 -7.67
CA ILE A 219 -7.49 9.69 -6.80
C ILE A 219 -6.25 10.15 -7.55
N PHE A 220 -5.50 9.23 -8.18
CA PHE A 220 -4.31 9.58 -8.94
C PHE A 220 -4.09 8.58 -10.08
N ASP A 221 -3.47 9.04 -11.18
CA ASP A 221 -3.19 8.25 -12.39
C ASP A 221 -1.70 8.40 -12.78
N TRP A 222 -0.95 7.30 -12.73
CA TRP A 222 0.46 7.24 -13.15
C TRP A 222 0.62 6.99 -14.66
N LYS A 223 -0.46 7.08 -15.44
CA LYS A 223 -0.50 6.97 -16.92
C LYS A 223 0.13 5.65 -17.41
N THR A 224 1.28 5.74 -18.13
CA THR A 224 2.04 4.57 -18.62
C THR A 224 3.35 4.35 -17.86
N GLY A 225 3.53 5.01 -16.71
CA GLY A 225 4.61 4.72 -15.76
C GLY A 225 4.30 3.50 -14.89
N ARG A 226 5.13 3.23 -13.90
CA ARG A 226 4.83 2.25 -12.87
C ARG A 226 3.72 2.76 -11.97
N GLY A 227 2.66 1.97 -11.83
CA GLY A 227 1.50 2.32 -11.02
C GLY A 227 1.74 2.22 -9.51
N PRO A 228 0.68 2.49 -8.72
CA PRO A 228 0.75 2.40 -7.27
C PRO A 228 0.85 0.95 -6.82
N ASP A 229 1.69 0.74 -5.81
CA ASP A 229 1.88 -0.52 -5.11
C ASP A 229 1.29 -0.39 -3.70
N GLY A 230 2.03 -0.56 -2.62
CA GLY A 230 1.54 -0.39 -1.27
C GLY A 230 1.29 1.07 -0.88
N LEU A 231 0.39 1.29 0.08
CA LEU A 231 0.06 2.64 0.56
C LEU A 231 -0.29 2.67 2.05
N LYS A 232 -0.03 3.79 2.69
CA LYS A 232 -0.42 4.08 4.08
C LYS A 232 -0.98 5.50 4.20
N MET A 233 -1.57 5.80 5.36
CA MET A 233 -2.18 7.09 5.65
C MET A 233 -1.71 7.62 7.00
N ASP A 234 -1.47 8.91 7.09
CA ASP A 234 -1.20 9.56 8.35
C ASP A 234 -2.49 9.94 9.10
N ARG A 235 -2.34 10.50 10.31
CA ARG A 235 -3.48 10.89 11.16
C ARG A 235 -4.29 12.08 10.61
N LYS A 236 -3.77 12.80 9.65
CA LYS A 236 -4.46 13.90 8.94
C LYS A 236 -5.16 13.43 7.66
N GLY A 237 -5.04 12.15 7.32
CA GLY A 237 -5.63 11.58 6.12
C GLY A 237 -4.78 11.73 4.86
N ILE A 238 -3.53 12.19 4.99
CA ILE A 238 -2.59 12.27 3.87
C ILE A 238 -2.12 10.85 3.51
N LEU A 239 -2.14 10.55 2.21
CA LEU A 239 -1.76 9.25 1.65
C LEU A 239 -0.27 9.25 1.30
N TYR A 240 0.41 8.16 1.60
CA TYR A 240 1.80 7.87 1.23
C TYR A 240 1.78 6.61 0.35
N VAL A 241 2.04 6.77 -0.93
CA VAL A 241 1.85 5.74 -1.95
C VAL A 241 3.18 5.39 -2.59
N ALA A 242 3.60 4.14 -2.48
CA ALA A 242 4.75 3.60 -3.20
C ALA A 242 4.39 3.44 -4.68
N ALA A 243 5.19 4.02 -5.57
CA ALA A 243 4.94 3.96 -7.02
C ALA A 243 6.15 4.44 -7.83
N GLY A 244 6.03 4.34 -9.14
CA GLY A 244 7.03 4.87 -10.08
C GLY A 244 8.24 3.97 -10.28
N LEU A 245 9.03 4.28 -11.31
CA LEU A 245 10.31 3.64 -11.61
C LEU A 245 11.37 4.67 -11.97
N ASN A 246 12.61 4.42 -11.57
CA ASN A 246 13.76 5.24 -11.97
C ASN A 246 14.17 4.97 -13.42
N SER A 247 13.95 3.73 -13.89
CA SER A 247 14.22 3.30 -15.27
C SER A 247 12.99 2.67 -15.89
N PRO A 248 12.58 3.10 -17.10
CA PRO A 248 11.44 2.48 -17.81
C PRO A 248 11.65 0.99 -18.10
N HIS A 249 10.55 0.22 -18.08
CA HIS A 249 10.53 -1.21 -18.45
C HIS A 249 9.62 -1.44 -19.65
N PRO A 250 10.06 -1.12 -20.88
CA PRO A 250 9.27 -1.38 -22.07
C PRO A 250 8.93 -2.88 -22.27
N PRO A 251 7.80 -3.22 -22.89
CA PRO A 251 6.82 -2.34 -23.53
C PRO A 251 5.73 -1.81 -22.61
N HIS A 252 5.73 -2.18 -21.33
CA HIS A 252 4.59 -1.98 -20.43
C HIS A 252 4.69 -0.67 -19.62
N GLU A 253 5.88 -0.30 -19.18
CA GLU A 253 6.16 0.89 -18.37
C GLU A 253 7.12 1.77 -19.19
N THR A 254 6.56 2.77 -19.87
CA THR A 254 7.26 3.45 -20.97
C THR A 254 7.65 4.89 -20.68
N ILE A 255 7.01 5.53 -19.70
CA ILE A 255 7.37 6.92 -19.34
C ILE A 255 8.20 6.94 -18.07
N ASP A 256 9.04 7.98 -18.00
CA ASP A 256 9.90 8.25 -16.84
C ASP A 256 9.48 9.51 -16.06
N GLU A 257 8.30 10.04 -16.35
CA GLU A 257 7.70 11.18 -15.64
C GLU A 257 7.50 10.86 -14.14
N PHE A 258 7.09 9.62 -13.85
CA PHE A 258 6.86 9.16 -12.48
C PHE A 258 8.02 8.30 -11.98
N LYS A 259 9.00 8.95 -11.35
CA LYS A 259 10.18 8.27 -10.77
C LYS A 259 9.82 7.41 -9.55
N GLY A 260 10.70 6.45 -9.23
CA GLY A 260 10.54 5.56 -8.09
C GLY A 260 10.58 6.30 -6.76
N GLY A 261 9.54 6.14 -5.95
CA GLY A 261 9.46 6.82 -4.66
C GLY A 261 8.12 6.72 -3.96
N ILE A 262 7.93 7.58 -2.98
CA ILE A 262 6.66 7.76 -2.28
C ILE A 262 5.99 9.04 -2.77
N TYR A 263 4.80 8.89 -3.30
CA TYR A 263 3.90 9.97 -3.70
C TYR A 263 3.02 10.32 -2.52
N VAL A 264 3.21 11.52 -1.97
CA VAL A 264 2.42 12.03 -0.84
C VAL A 264 1.24 12.81 -1.40
N LEU A 265 0.04 12.25 -1.24
CA LEU A 265 -1.18 12.76 -1.86
C LEU A 265 -2.16 13.27 -0.81
N SER A 266 -2.86 14.36 -1.12
CA SER A 266 -4.05 14.73 -0.37
C SER A 266 -5.16 13.68 -0.57
N PRO A 267 -6.19 13.60 0.29
CA PRO A 267 -7.36 12.72 0.08
C PRO A 267 -8.15 13.04 -1.21
N ALA A 268 -7.93 14.23 -1.78
CA ALA A 268 -8.52 14.65 -3.05
C ALA A 268 -7.71 14.20 -4.27
N GLY A 269 -6.45 13.77 -4.08
CA GLY A 269 -5.54 13.32 -5.13
C GLY A 269 -4.53 14.37 -5.59
N GLU A 270 -4.38 15.48 -4.85
CA GLU A 270 -3.35 16.47 -5.12
C GLU A 270 -1.98 15.94 -4.66
N LEU A 271 -0.96 16.05 -5.52
CA LEU A 271 0.42 15.70 -5.17
C LEU A 271 1.03 16.81 -4.29
N LEU A 272 1.21 16.51 -3.01
CA LEU A 272 1.76 17.43 -2.02
C LEU A 272 3.29 17.38 -1.96
N GLU A 273 3.86 16.18 -2.09
CA GLU A 273 5.30 15.95 -2.04
C GLU A 273 5.65 14.66 -2.78
N PHE A 274 6.83 14.60 -3.39
CA PHE A 274 7.43 13.38 -3.91
C PHE A 274 8.74 13.09 -3.15
N ILE A 275 8.85 11.89 -2.60
CA ILE A 275 10.02 11.41 -1.87
C ILE A 275 10.74 10.40 -2.77
N ALA A 276 11.81 10.85 -3.45
CA ALA A 276 12.58 10.01 -4.35
C ALA A 276 13.33 8.91 -3.59
N ILE A 277 13.23 7.67 -4.09
CA ILE A 277 14.01 6.52 -3.61
C ILE A 277 14.87 6.03 -4.79
N PRO A 278 16.21 6.04 -4.66
CA PRO A 278 17.11 5.73 -5.78
C PRO A 278 17.26 4.22 -6.06
N LYS A 279 16.29 3.42 -5.67
CA LYS A 279 16.27 1.96 -5.83
C LYS A 279 14.91 1.54 -6.40
N ASP A 280 14.92 0.78 -7.48
CA ASP A 280 13.74 0.11 -8.02
C ASP A 280 13.62 -1.32 -7.45
N GLU A 281 12.47 -1.85 -7.23
CA GLU A 281 11.16 -1.24 -7.33
C GLU A 281 10.73 -0.76 -5.93
N VAL A 282 10.09 0.42 -5.84
CA VAL A 282 9.52 0.89 -4.56
C VAL A 282 8.16 0.23 -4.39
N THR A 283 8.05 -0.67 -3.43
CA THR A 283 6.89 -1.58 -3.34
C THR A 283 5.89 -1.19 -2.26
N ASN A 284 6.35 -0.79 -1.05
CA ASN A 284 5.42 -0.52 0.04
C ASN A 284 6.05 0.44 1.08
N CYS A 285 5.24 0.87 2.04
CA CYS A 285 5.71 1.66 3.18
C CYS A 285 4.95 1.33 4.46
N ALA A 286 5.50 1.73 5.61
CA ALA A 286 4.83 1.63 6.91
C ALA A 286 5.29 2.73 7.86
N PHE A 287 4.36 3.31 8.59
CA PHE A 287 4.70 4.17 9.71
C PHE A 287 5.14 3.35 10.91
N GLY A 288 6.20 3.79 11.59
CA GLY A 288 6.73 3.15 12.77
C GLY A 288 7.54 4.12 13.64
N GLY A 289 8.35 3.56 14.54
CA GLY A 289 9.03 4.32 15.58
C GLY A 289 8.11 4.62 16.78
N PRO A 290 8.69 5.08 17.91
CA PRO A 290 7.93 5.31 19.14
C PRO A 290 6.81 6.36 18.99
N ASP A 291 7.00 7.34 18.13
CA ASP A 291 6.07 8.44 17.86
C ASP A 291 5.27 8.25 16.57
N LEU A 292 5.48 7.14 15.85
CA LEU A 292 4.89 6.81 14.54
C LEU A 292 5.19 7.86 13.45
N LYS A 293 6.30 8.58 13.57
CA LYS A 293 6.74 9.57 12.58
C LYS A 293 7.87 9.09 11.67
N THR A 294 8.33 7.87 11.81
CA THR A 294 9.25 7.26 10.86
C THR A 294 8.47 6.51 9.81
N LEU A 295 8.57 6.93 8.55
CA LEU A 295 8.05 6.16 7.43
C LEU A 295 9.17 5.23 6.95
N TYR A 296 8.98 3.93 7.11
CA TYR A 296 9.83 2.88 6.52
C TYR A 296 9.32 2.55 5.12
N ILE A 297 10.26 2.29 4.19
CA ILE A 297 9.95 2.08 2.77
C ILE A 297 10.73 0.86 2.29
N THR A 298 10.06 -0.06 1.63
CA THR A 298 10.68 -1.22 0.97
C THR A 298 10.92 -0.92 -0.50
N ALA A 299 12.15 -1.19 -0.97
CA ALA A 299 12.52 -0.95 -2.36
C ALA A 299 13.62 -1.91 -2.82
N GLY A 300 13.32 -2.79 -3.77
CA GLY A 300 14.29 -3.68 -4.43
C GLY A 300 15.16 -4.49 -3.47
N GLY A 301 14.61 -4.96 -2.35
CA GLY A 301 15.31 -5.70 -1.30
C GLY A 301 16.00 -4.81 -0.24
N SER A 302 15.98 -3.50 -0.40
CA SER A 302 16.48 -2.54 0.57
C SER A 302 15.37 -1.98 1.46
N LEU A 303 15.74 -1.57 2.66
CA LEU A 303 14.88 -0.84 3.59
C LEU A 303 15.37 0.59 3.70
N TRP A 304 14.46 1.53 3.55
CA TRP A 304 14.68 2.96 3.69
C TRP A 304 13.82 3.55 4.80
N SER A 305 14.17 4.72 5.30
CA SER A 305 13.35 5.47 6.25
C SER A 305 13.42 6.97 5.99
N ILE A 306 12.34 7.69 6.36
CA ILE A 306 12.30 9.15 6.39
C ILE A 306 11.41 9.61 7.54
N GLN A 307 11.73 10.76 8.14
CA GLN A 307 10.89 11.38 9.16
C GLN A 307 9.72 12.13 8.54
N THR A 308 8.53 11.97 9.10
CA THR A 308 7.32 12.70 8.72
C THR A 308 6.93 13.74 9.76
N LYS A 309 6.30 14.84 9.35
CA LYS A 309 5.80 15.86 10.28
C LYS A 309 4.60 15.36 11.08
N THR A 310 3.75 14.55 10.46
CA THR A 310 2.55 13.98 11.07
C THR A 310 2.76 12.50 11.34
N ALA A 311 2.35 12.05 12.51
CA ALA A 311 2.38 10.64 12.86
C ALA A 311 1.45 9.83 11.97
N GLY A 312 1.89 8.65 11.56
CA GLY A 312 1.07 7.69 10.85
C GLY A 312 -0.01 7.08 11.73
N ARG A 313 -0.85 6.29 11.09
CA ARG A 313 -1.78 5.41 11.77
C ARG A 313 -1.33 3.96 11.61
N ILE A 314 -1.37 3.23 12.70
CA ILE A 314 -1.22 1.77 12.72
C ILE A 314 -2.48 1.13 13.28
N THR A 315 -2.73 -0.12 12.93
CA THR A 315 -3.88 -0.90 13.40
C THR A 315 -3.62 -1.54 14.75
N ALA A 316 -2.39 -1.94 15.03
CA ALA A 316 -1.99 -2.50 16.31
C ALA A 316 -2.19 -1.48 17.44
N ARG A 317 -2.68 -1.97 18.58
CA ARG A 317 -2.77 -1.15 19.80
C ARG A 317 -1.50 -1.32 20.61
N PRO A 318 -1.02 -0.26 21.26
CA PRO A 318 0.12 -0.32 22.17
C PRO A 318 -0.07 -1.31 23.32
#